data_e506d836c7f7f30fe2f606d6cd36f54d
#
_entry.id   e506d836c7f7f30fe2f606d6cd36f54d
#
_cell.length_a   1.000
_cell.length_b   1.000
_cell.length_c   1.000
_cell.angle_alpha   90.00
_cell.angle_beta   90.00
_cell.angle_gamma   90.00
#
_symmetry.space_group_name_H-M   'P 1'
#
loop_
_entity.id
_entity.type
_entity.pdbx_description
1 polymer ?
#
loop_
_entity_poly.entity_id
_entity_poly.type
_entity_poly.pdbx_seq_one_letter_code
_entity_poly.pdbx_strand_id
1 'polypeptide(L)'
;MMTMPVEVHFHGLEKSAAVEQRVREKVDKLAKHFDRMTHCRVVVEAPHRNPQRPKVYQIKIEVGVPGRSPVVVSHEREGSDATEELGLALRDAFEAALRKVDDVSTKISQRSKLERGRRRPQANGHDDES
;
A
#
# COMPACT_ATOMS: atom_id res chain seq x y z
N MET A 1 -16.41 -2.56 -15.44
CA MET A 1 -15.17 -2.06 -14.93
C MET A 1 -15.31 -1.71 -13.46
N MET A 2 -14.42 -2.24 -12.67
CA MET A 2 -14.55 -2.02 -11.28
C MET A 2 -13.79 -0.80 -10.90
N THR A 3 -14.42 0.12 -10.22
CA THR A 3 -13.76 1.29 -9.74
C THR A 3 -13.61 1.17 -8.24
N MET A 4 -12.39 1.29 -7.81
CA MET A 4 -12.06 1.24 -6.41
C MET A 4 -11.83 2.67 -5.94
N PRO A 5 -12.33 3.03 -4.74
CA PRO A 5 -12.05 4.37 -4.20
C PRO A 5 -10.55 4.58 -3.99
N VAL A 6 -10.06 5.67 -4.53
CA VAL A 6 -8.67 6.08 -4.35
C VAL A 6 -8.68 7.52 -3.85
N GLU A 7 -8.04 7.75 -2.72
CA GLU A 7 -7.95 9.08 -2.14
C GLU A 7 -6.51 9.52 -2.08
N VAL A 8 -6.25 10.76 -2.46
CA VAL A 8 -4.92 11.35 -2.37
C VAL A 8 -5.05 12.66 -1.62
N HIS A 9 -4.33 12.79 -0.52
CA HIS A 9 -4.38 13.98 0.32
C HIS A 9 -2.99 14.59 0.43
N PHE A 10 -2.95 15.92 0.49
CA PHE A 10 -1.70 16.66 0.65
C PHE A 10 -1.76 17.46 1.94
N HIS A 11 -0.75 17.31 2.79
CA HIS A 11 -0.66 18.05 4.05
C HIS A 11 0.68 18.76 4.12
N GLY A 12 0.65 20.06 4.34
CA GLY A 12 1.87 20.84 4.48
C GLY A 12 2.53 21.21 3.17
N LEU A 13 1.88 20.92 2.07
CA LEU A 13 2.37 21.32 0.74
C LEU A 13 1.16 21.47 -0.18
N GLU A 14 1.34 22.19 -1.25
CA GLU A 14 0.25 22.43 -2.19
C GLU A 14 -0.06 21.18 -2.98
N LYS A 15 -1.34 21.03 -3.29
CA LYS A 15 -1.78 19.93 -4.13
C LYS A 15 -1.15 20.06 -5.50
N SER A 16 -0.54 18.99 -5.97
CA SER A 16 0.11 18.93 -7.27
C SER A 16 -0.61 17.90 -8.13
N ALA A 17 -1.12 18.36 -9.27
CA ALA A 17 -1.79 17.45 -10.20
C ALA A 17 -0.82 16.40 -10.74
N ALA A 18 0.44 16.79 -10.94
CA ALA A 18 1.45 15.87 -11.44
C ALA A 18 1.74 14.76 -10.42
N VAL A 19 1.84 15.13 -9.15
CA VAL A 19 2.07 14.15 -8.09
C VAL A 19 0.85 13.26 -7.93
N GLU A 20 -0.33 13.84 -7.96
CA GLU A 20 -1.57 13.05 -7.85
C GLU A 20 -1.67 12.04 -8.97
N GLN A 21 -1.36 12.44 -10.19
CA GLN A 21 -1.38 11.52 -11.33
C GLN A 21 -0.39 10.38 -11.13
N ARG A 22 0.80 10.69 -10.67
CA ARG A 22 1.81 9.67 -10.42
C ARG A 22 1.37 8.69 -9.34
N VAL A 23 0.73 9.21 -8.29
CA VAL A 23 0.18 8.36 -7.23
C VAL A 23 -0.87 7.42 -7.81
N ARG A 24 -1.78 7.94 -8.62
CA ARG A 24 -2.84 7.11 -9.18
C ARG A 24 -2.30 6.02 -10.10
N GLU A 25 -1.25 6.33 -10.84
CA GLU A 25 -0.60 5.33 -11.68
C GLU A 25 0.01 4.21 -10.84
N LYS A 26 0.62 4.57 -9.71
CA LYS A 26 1.21 3.57 -8.82
C LYS A 26 0.14 2.74 -8.12
N VAL A 27 -0.98 3.37 -7.75
CA VAL A 27 -2.11 2.64 -7.17
C VAL A 27 -2.66 1.64 -8.18
N ASP A 28 -2.75 2.04 -9.43
CA ASP A 28 -3.20 1.16 -10.50
C ASP A 28 -2.34 -0.11 -10.59
N LYS A 29 -1.02 0.07 -10.55
CA LYS A 29 -0.12 -1.06 -10.60
C LYS A 29 -0.28 -1.97 -9.39
N LEU A 30 -0.45 -1.36 -8.22
CA LEU A 30 -0.66 -2.11 -7.00
C LEU A 30 -1.97 -2.90 -7.07
N ALA A 31 -3.02 -2.29 -7.59
CA ALA A 31 -4.32 -2.94 -7.73
C ALA A 31 -4.27 -4.11 -8.72
N LYS A 32 -3.46 -4.00 -9.75
CA LYS A 32 -3.29 -5.11 -10.68
C LYS A 32 -2.56 -6.28 -10.04
N HIS A 33 -1.64 -5.95 -9.13
CA HIS A 33 -0.90 -6.98 -8.42
C HIS A 33 -1.74 -7.61 -7.31
N PHE A 34 -2.56 -6.82 -6.65
CA PHE A 34 -3.43 -7.29 -5.57
C PHE A 34 -4.86 -6.83 -5.87
N ASP A 35 -5.58 -7.64 -6.62
CA ASP A 35 -6.89 -7.26 -7.15
C ASP A 35 -7.99 -7.31 -6.10
N ARG A 36 -7.70 -7.78 -4.90
CA ARG A 36 -8.67 -7.79 -3.80
C ARG A 36 -8.71 -6.49 -3.02
N MET A 37 -7.88 -5.54 -3.39
CA MET A 37 -7.83 -4.26 -2.70
C MET A 37 -9.20 -3.57 -2.75
N THR A 38 -9.71 -3.16 -1.59
CA THR A 38 -11.03 -2.56 -1.49
C THR A 38 -10.98 -1.04 -1.62
N HIS A 39 -9.86 -0.45 -1.20
CA HIS A 39 -9.65 1.00 -1.32
C HIS A 39 -8.17 1.28 -1.16
N CYS A 40 -7.75 2.48 -1.53
CA CYS A 40 -6.38 2.91 -1.30
C CYS A 40 -6.38 4.39 -0.96
N ARG A 41 -5.71 4.75 0.11
CA ARG A 41 -5.58 6.13 0.54
C ARG A 41 -4.11 6.47 0.65
N VAL A 42 -3.72 7.57 0.02
CA VAL A 42 -2.33 8.01 0.04
C VAL A 42 -2.30 9.43 0.60
N VAL A 43 -1.47 9.64 1.60
CA VAL A 43 -1.28 10.96 2.19
C VAL A 43 0.16 11.38 1.93
N VAL A 44 0.31 12.54 1.31
CA VAL A 44 1.61 13.13 1.00
C VAL A 44 1.80 14.28 1.97
N GLU A 45 2.82 14.19 2.81
CA GLU A 45 3.05 15.20 3.85
C GLU A 45 4.43 15.82 3.72
N ALA A 46 4.48 17.13 3.94
CA ALA A 46 5.74 17.83 4.14
C ALA A 46 5.61 18.52 5.48
N PRO A 47 6.12 17.92 6.56
CA PRO A 47 5.95 18.52 7.87
C PRO A 47 6.78 19.78 7.94
N HIS A 48 6.44 20.56 8.84
CA HIS A 48 6.91 21.87 9.30
C HIS A 48 8.05 22.51 8.56
N ARG A 49 7.86 23.76 8.22
CA ARG A 49 8.93 24.59 7.77
C ARG A 49 9.83 24.93 8.93
N ASN A 50 10.97 24.34 8.96
CA ASN A 50 12.01 24.75 9.87
C ASN A 50 13.24 25.05 9.01
N PRO A 51 13.62 26.32 8.86
CA PRO A 51 14.72 26.67 7.98
C PRO A 51 16.05 26.11 8.43
N GLN A 52 16.12 25.61 9.67
CA GLN A 52 17.35 25.07 10.19
C GLN A 52 17.45 23.56 10.06
N ARG A 53 16.41 22.92 9.49
CA ARG A 53 16.38 21.48 9.34
C ARG A 53 16.07 21.12 7.90
N PRO A 54 16.58 19.98 7.42
CA PRO A 54 16.21 19.49 6.11
C PRO A 54 14.72 19.25 6.05
N LYS A 55 14.15 19.44 4.88
CA LYS A 55 12.75 19.12 4.67
C LYS A 55 12.58 17.61 4.68
N VAL A 56 11.54 17.14 5.33
CA VAL A 56 11.21 15.73 5.39
C VAL A 56 9.89 15.55 4.66
N TYR A 57 9.86 14.64 3.71
CA TYR A 57 8.66 14.29 2.97
C TYR A 57 8.23 12.92 3.42
N GLN A 58 6.95 12.79 3.74
CA GLN A 58 6.41 11.54 4.24
C GLN A 58 5.27 11.08 3.35
N ILE A 59 5.28 9.80 3.01
CA ILE A 59 4.22 9.18 2.26
C ILE A 59 3.60 8.10 3.12
N LYS A 60 2.29 8.18 3.31
CA LYS A 60 1.54 7.15 4.01
C LYS A 60 0.58 6.51 3.03
N ILE A 61 0.56 5.19 3.01
CA ILE A 61 -0.30 4.44 2.11
C ILE A 61 -1.13 3.48 2.93
N GLU A 62 -2.44 3.57 2.78
CA GLU A 62 -3.36 2.63 3.41
C GLU A 62 -4.04 1.83 2.32
N VAL A 63 -3.95 0.51 2.41
CA VAL A 63 -4.55 -0.41 1.45
C VAL A 63 -5.61 -1.22 2.15
N GLY A 64 -6.85 -1.10 1.72
CA GLY A 64 -7.95 -1.88 2.29
C GLY A 64 -7.90 -3.32 1.82
N VAL A 65 -8.06 -4.24 2.77
CA VAL A 65 -8.01 -5.68 2.51
C VAL A 65 -9.31 -6.28 3.03
N PRO A 66 -10.00 -7.10 2.25
CA PRO A 66 -11.28 -7.65 2.69
C PRO A 66 -11.14 -8.46 3.97
N GLY A 67 -12.04 -8.20 4.90
CA GLY A 67 -12.14 -9.00 6.10
C GLY A 67 -11.04 -8.86 7.11
N ARG A 68 -10.19 -7.84 6.98
CA ARG A 68 -9.13 -7.64 7.96
C ARG A 68 -8.70 -6.18 7.97
N SER A 69 -7.85 -5.83 8.91
CA SER A 69 -7.36 -4.47 9.06
C SER A 69 -6.60 -4.02 7.82
N PRO A 70 -6.67 -2.75 7.48
CA PRO A 70 -5.91 -2.25 6.33
C PRO A 70 -4.41 -2.42 6.52
N VAL A 71 -3.72 -2.57 5.41
CA VAL A 71 -2.26 -2.55 5.39
C VAL A 71 -1.84 -1.08 5.35
N VAL A 72 -0.96 -0.69 6.27
CA VAL A 72 -0.50 0.70 6.35
C VAL A 72 1.01 0.72 6.21
N VAL A 73 1.50 1.60 5.33
CA VAL A 73 2.92 1.80 5.09
C VAL A 73 3.23 3.27 5.26
N SER A 74 4.35 3.57 5.88
CA SER A 74 4.82 4.95 6.03
C SER A 74 6.27 4.99 5.63
N HIS A 75 6.62 5.97 4.82
CA HIS A 75 7.98 6.12 4.33
C HIS A 75 8.37 7.59 4.36
N GLU A 76 9.57 7.88 4.84
CA GLU A 76 10.07 9.23 4.96
C GLU A 76 11.34 9.40 4.14
N ARG A 77 11.53 10.62 3.63
CA ARG A 77 12.73 10.94 2.89
C ARG A 77 13.10 12.40 3.13
N GLU A 78 14.37 12.65 3.41
CA GLU A 78 14.89 14.01 3.61
C GLU A 78 15.51 14.52 2.33
N GLY A 79 15.37 15.82 2.09
CA GLY A 79 16.02 16.43 0.96
C GLY A 79 15.55 17.85 0.75
N SER A 80 16.25 18.59 -0.12
CA SER A 80 15.91 19.97 -0.39
C SER A 80 15.10 20.14 -1.68
N ASP A 81 15.15 19.18 -2.57
CA ASP A 81 14.42 19.26 -3.84
C ASP A 81 13.11 18.50 -3.71
N ALA A 82 12.02 19.25 -3.55
CA ALA A 82 10.71 18.66 -3.31
C ALA A 82 10.30 17.69 -4.42
N THR A 83 10.53 18.09 -5.67
CA THR A 83 10.10 17.28 -6.81
C THR A 83 10.81 15.93 -6.83
N GLU A 84 12.11 15.96 -6.68
CA GLU A 84 12.91 14.75 -6.72
C GLU A 84 12.65 13.87 -5.50
N GLU A 85 12.65 14.50 -4.32
CA GLU A 85 12.49 13.73 -3.08
C GLU A 85 11.10 13.11 -2.98
N LEU A 86 10.07 13.81 -3.42
CA LEU A 86 8.73 13.24 -3.44
C LEU A 86 8.65 12.06 -4.40
N GLY A 87 9.28 12.18 -5.57
CA GLY A 87 9.28 11.08 -6.53
C GLY A 87 9.92 9.83 -5.97
N LEU A 88 11.07 10.02 -5.30
CA LEU A 88 11.78 8.89 -4.69
C LEU A 88 11.01 8.33 -3.50
N ALA A 89 10.42 9.19 -2.69
CA ALA A 89 9.61 8.74 -1.55
C ALA A 89 8.40 7.94 -2.01
N LEU A 90 7.75 8.37 -3.07
CA LEU A 90 6.62 7.64 -3.64
C LEU A 90 7.04 6.26 -4.13
N ARG A 91 8.16 6.21 -4.86
CA ARG A 91 8.67 4.94 -5.36
C ARG A 91 8.91 3.97 -4.22
N ASP A 92 9.63 4.43 -3.20
CA ASP A 92 10.00 3.57 -2.08
C ASP A 92 8.80 3.15 -1.25
N ALA A 93 7.84 4.07 -1.06
CA ALA A 93 6.65 3.77 -0.29
C ALA A 93 5.79 2.72 -0.99
N PHE A 94 5.63 2.82 -2.31
CA PHE A 94 4.84 1.85 -3.04
C PHE A 94 5.54 0.50 -3.17
N GLU A 95 6.87 0.49 -3.21
CA GLU A 95 7.60 -0.78 -3.15
C GLU A 95 7.37 -1.47 -1.81
N ALA A 96 7.40 -0.71 -0.72
CA ALA A 96 7.12 -1.27 0.59
C ALA A 96 5.68 -1.75 0.70
N ALA A 97 4.74 -1.01 0.12
CA ALA A 97 3.33 -1.40 0.12
C ALA A 97 3.15 -2.72 -0.64
N LEU A 98 3.81 -2.85 -1.78
CA LEU A 98 3.74 -4.07 -2.58
C LEU A 98 4.22 -5.27 -1.77
N ARG A 99 5.34 -5.14 -1.08
CA ARG A 99 5.86 -6.22 -0.26
C ARG A 99 4.90 -6.61 0.85
N LYS A 100 4.32 -5.62 1.52
CA LYS A 100 3.37 -5.91 2.61
C LYS A 100 2.10 -6.57 2.10
N VAL A 101 1.62 -6.13 0.95
CA VAL A 101 0.42 -6.73 0.36
C VAL A 101 0.70 -8.16 -0.06
N ASP A 102 1.89 -8.43 -0.59
CA ASP A 102 2.30 -9.78 -0.91
C ASP A 102 2.31 -10.68 0.32
N ASP A 103 2.85 -10.18 1.43
CA ASP A 103 2.86 -10.94 2.67
C ASP A 103 1.47 -11.27 3.13
N VAL A 104 0.57 -10.30 3.10
CA VAL A 104 -0.81 -10.50 3.51
C VAL A 104 -1.51 -11.48 2.58
N SER A 105 -1.29 -11.36 1.29
CA SER A 105 -1.87 -12.24 0.30
C SER A 105 -1.42 -13.68 0.52
N THR A 106 -0.14 -13.87 0.79
CA THR A 106 0.41 -15.20 1.08
C THR A 106 -0.23 -15.78 2.34
N LYS A 107 -0.34 -14.98 3.39
CA LYS A 107 -0.96 -15.45 4.64
C LYS A 107 -2.41 -15.84 4.45
N ILE A 108 -3.15 -15.07 3.69
CA ILE A 108 -4.55 -15.39 3.39
C ILE A 108 -4.63 -16.72 2.65
N SER A 109 -3.78 -16.91 1.67
CA SER A 109 -3.76 -18.12 0.88
C SER A 109 -3.44 -19.34 1.73
N GLN A 110 -2.43 -19.23 2.59
CA GLN A 110 -2.06 -20.33 3.48
C GLN A 110 -3.18 -20.65 4.46
N ARG A 111 -3.81 -19.62 5.00
CA ARG A 111 -4.90 -19.82 5.93
C ARG A 111 -6.07 -20.54 5.26
N SER A 112 -6.39 -20.18 4.05
CA SER A 112 -7.45 -20.84 3.31
C SER A 112 -7.14 -22.30 3.09
N LYS A 113 -5.92 -22.62 2.78
CA LYS A 113 -5.53 -24.02 2.61
C LYS A 113 -5.66 -24.81 3.90
N LEU A 114 -5.25 -24.23 5.01
CA LEU A 114 -5.40 -24.89 6.30
C LEU A 114 -6.86 -25.11 6.66
N GLU A 115 -7.70 -24.13 6.44
CA GLU A 115 -9.11 -24.25 6.75
C GLU A 115 -9.78 -25.32 5.90
N ARG A 116 -9.43 -25.39 4.63
CA ARG A 116 -9.97 -26.43 3.78
C ARG A 116 -9.53 -27.82 4.24
N GLY A 117 -8.29 -27.94 4.67
CA GLY A 117 -7.79 -29.20 5.20
C GLY A 117 -8.55 -29.62 6.43
N ARG A 118 -8.88 -28.69 7.31
CA ARG A 118 -9.63 -29.01 8.51
C ARG A 118 -11.06 -29.43 8.23
N ARG A 119 -11.66 -28.86 7.23
CA ARG A 119 -13.03 -29.20 6.91
C ARG A 119 -13.17 -30.56 6.27
N ARG A 120 -12.12 -31.03 5.64
CA ARG A 120 -12.20 -32.31 5.04
C ARG A 120 -12.22 -33.33 6.07
N PRO A 121 -13.24 -34.11 6.11
CA PRO A 121 -13.20 -35.23 6.96
C PRO A 121 -12.03 -36.01 6.50
N GLN A 122 -11.41 -36.54 7.17
CA GLN A 122 -10.38 -37.12 6.78
C GLN A 122 -10.48 -38.23 6.23
N ALA A 123 -11.22 -38.36 5.76
CA ALA A 123 -11.42 -39.40 5.12
C ALA A 123 -10.27 -39.85 4.60
N ASN A 124 -9.78 -39.82 4.53
CA ASN A 124 -8.95 -40.27 3.98
C ASN A 124 -7.87 -39.75 4.18
N GLY A 125 -7.71 -39.77 4.48
CA GLY A 125 -6.84 -39.28 4.77
C GLY A 125 -5.87 -38.73 4.16
N HIS A 126 -5.53 -38.53 3.84
CA HIS A 126 -4.63 -38.01 3.29
C HIS A 126 -4.64 -36.85 2.86
N ASP A 127 -5.00 -36.55 2.63
CA ASP A 127 -4.99 -35.63 2.17
C ASP A 127 -4.44 -34.79 2.07
N ASP A 128 -4.20 -34.77 1.99
CA ASP A 128 -3.71 -34.06 1.85
C ASP A 128 -3.29 -33.23 1.39
N GLU A 129 -3.16 -32.93 1.10
CA GLU A 129 -2.74 -32.19 0.66
C GLU A 129 -2.43 -31.26 0.84
N SER A 130 -2.16 -31.00 1.02
CA SER A 130 -1.98 -30.23 1.29
C SER A 130 -1.73 -29.51 1.36
#